data_9147b04f7ba61225c3d65b642b73acae
#
_entry.id   9147b04f7ba61225c3d65b642b73acae
#
_cell.length_a   1.000
_cell.length_b   1.000
_cell.length_c   1.000
_cell.angle_alpha   90.00
_cell.angle_beta   90.00
_cell.angle_gamma   90.00
#
_symmetry.space_group_name_H-M   'P 1'
#
loop_
_entity.id
_entity.type
_entity.pdbx_description
1 polymer ?
#
loop_
_entity_poly.entity_id
_entity_poly.type
_entity_poly.pdbx_seq_one_letter_code
_entity_poly.pdbx_strand_id
1 'polypeptide(L)' 'MKLAVVCANGKAGQKIVEEALGRGLDVTAVVRGENRSAATQVVQKDLFDLTPQDLAGYDVVVDAF' A
#
# COMPACT_ATOMS: atom_id res chain seq x y z
N MET A 1 -9.38 -9.31 4.81
CA MET A 1 -8.01 -9.46 4.31
C MET A 1 -7.32 -8.11 4.34
N LYS A 2 -6.13 -8.09 4.92
CA LYS A 2 -5.30 -6.88 4.98
C LYS A 2 -4.27 -6.88 3.86
N LEU A 3 -4.30 -5.84 3.06
CA LEU A 3 -3.45 -5.69 1.89
C LEU A 3 -2.57 -4.45 2.04
N ALA A 4 -1.26 -4.60 1.86
CA ALA A 4 -0.35 -3.46 1.76
C ALA A 4 0.07 -3.29 0.29
N VAL A 5 -0.02 -2.07 -0.21
CA VAL A 5 0.43 -1.74 -1.57
C VAL A 5 1.66 -0.85 -1.46
N VAL A 6 2.81 -1.38 -1.78
CA VAL A 6 4.09 -0.66 -1.75
C VAL A 6 4.23 0.15 -3.03
N CYS A 7 4.68 1.38 -2.91
CA CYS A 7 4.76 2.34 -4.02
C CYS A 7 3.38 2.69 -4.58
N ALA A 8 2.41 2.90 -3.69
CA ALA A 8 1.02 3.12 -4.07
C ALA A 8 0.77 4.41 -4.86
N ASN A 9 1.71 5.36 -4.84
CA ASN A 9 1.54 6.65 -5.56
C ASN A 9 1.74 6.54 -7.07
N GLY A 10 2.35 5.47 -7.56
CA GLY A 10 2.50 5.26 -9.00
C GLY A 10 1.15 4.94 -9.65
N LYS A 11 1.08 5.02 -10.99
CA LYS A 11 -0.16 4.73 -11.72
C LYS A 11 -0.68 3.33 -11.43
N ALA A 12 0.20 2.34 -11.48
CA ALA A 12 -0.18 0.95 -11.19
C ALA A 12 -0.63 0.78 -9.74
N GLY A 13 0.11 1.38 -8.80
CA GLY A 13 -0.22 1.31 -7.38
C GLY A 13 -1.56 1.92 -7.05
N GLN A 14 -1.86 3.09 -7.63
CA GLN A 14 -3.15 3.75 -7.42
C GLN A 14 -4.32 2.90 -7.92
N LYS A 15 -4.16 2.27 -9.09
CA LYS A 15 -5.19 1.39 -9.66
C LYS A 15 -5.40 0.14 -8.81
N ILE A 16 -4.33 -0.43 -8.30
CA ILE A 16 -4.39 -1.59 -7.40
C ILE A 16 -5.15 -1.23 -6.12
N VAL A 17 -4.85 -0.06 -5.55
CA VAL A 17 -5.56 0.44 -4.36
C VAL A 17 -7.05 0.60 -4.65
N GLU A 18 -7.40 1.26 -5.74
CA GLU A 18 -8.80 1.47 -6.13
C GLU A 18 -9.54 0.14 -6.30
N GLU A 19 -8.94 -0.80 -7.01
CA GLU A 19 -9.53 -2.12 -7.23
C GLU A 19 -9.74 -2.87 -5.92
N ALA A 20 -8.75 -2.86 -5.04
CA ALA A 20 -8.83 -3.55 -3.76
C ALA A 20 -9.89 -2.93 -2.84
N LEU A 21 -9.98 -1.61 -2.80
CA LEU A 21 -11.02 -0.91 -2.04
C LEU A 21 -12.41 -1.23 -2.60
N GLY A 22 -12.54 -1.29 -3.92
CA GLY A 22 -13.79 -1.65 -4.58
C GLY A 22 -14.27 -3.06 -4.23
N ARG A 23 -13.34 -3.93 -3.86
CA ARG A 23 -13.64 -5.31 -3.43
C ARG A 23 -13.87 -5.42 -1.93
N GLY A 24 -13.85 -4.32 -1.20
CA GLY A 24 -14.05 -4.31 0.24
C GLY A 24 -12.86 -4.81 1.05
N LEU A 25 -11.66 -4.81 0.48
CA LEU A 25 -10.45 -5.20 1.18
C LEU A 25 -9.95 -4.07 2.07
N ASP A 26 -9.21 -4.43 3.12
CA ASP A 26 -8.57 -3.50 4.03
C ASP A 26 -7.19 -3.14 3.47
N VAL A 27 -7.06 -1.94 2.90
CA VAL A 27 -5.89 -1.53 2.11
C VAL A 27 -5.10 -0.47 2.84
N THR A 28 -3.79 -0.69 2.94
CA THR A 28 -2.82 0.30 3.43
C THR A 28 -1.88 0.67 2.29
N ALA A 29 -1.72 1.95 2.04
CA ALA A 29 -0.75 2.45 1.10
C ALA A 29 0.59 2.65 1.80
N VAL A 30 1.66 2.11 1.22
CA VAL A 30 3.02 2.37 1.68
C VAL A 30 3.67 3.31 0.67
N VAL A 31 3.93 4.53 1.12
CA VAL A 31 4.42 5.61 0.24
C VAL A 31 5.58 6.34 0.90
N ARG A 32 6.49 6.84 0.09
CA ARG A 32 7.65 7.58 0.56
C ARG A 32 7.28 9.01 0.99
N GLY A 33 6.38 9.63 0.28
CA GLY A 33 5.93 10.99 0.52
C GLY A 33 4.45 11.07 0.83
N GLU A 34 3.80 12.11 0.35
CA GLU A 34 2.37 12.30 0.52
C GLU A 34 1.58 11.22 -0.22
N ASN A 35 0.57 10.65 0.45
CA ASN A 35 -0.28 9.63 -0.17
C ASN A 35 -1.16 10.25 -1.25
N ARG A 36 -1.05 9.75 -2.47
CA ARG A 36 -1.87 10.16 -3.61
C ARG A 36 -2.88 9.10 -4.02
N SER A 37 -2.89 7.96 -3.33
CA SER A 37 -3.85 6.90 -3.59
C SER A 37 -5.16 7.14 -2.83
N ALA A 38 -6.17 6.32 -3.13
CA ALA A 38 -7.45 6.38 -2.45
C ALA A 38 -7.43 5.71 -1.07
N ALA A 39 -6.33 5.08 -0.67
CA ALA A 39 -6.25 4.42 0.62
C ALA A 39 -6.30 5.44 1.76
N THR A 40 -7.07 5.13 2.79
CA THR A 40 -7.17 5.97 3.99
C THR A 40 -6.13 5.59 5.05
N GLN A 41 -5.62 4.37 4.99
CA GLN A 41 -4.55 3.90 5.88
C GLN A 41 -3.23 4.04 5.14
N VAL A 42 -2.26 4.69 5.76
CA VAL A 42 -1.00 5.04 5.10
C VAL A 42 0.17 4.75 6.03
N VAL A 43 1.20 4.10 5.48
CA VAL A 43 2.52 4.02 6.10
C VAL A 43 3.45 4.87 5.24
N GLN A 44 3.93 5.97 5.80
CA GLN A 44 4.85 6.86 5.11
C GLN A 44 6.28 6.44 5.42
N LYS A 45 6.89 5.72 4.47
CA LYS A 45 8.23 5.16 4.65
C LYS A 45 8.86 4.91 3.29
N ASP A 46 10.16 5.17 3.17
CA ASP A 46 10.92 4.85 1.98
C ASP A 46 11.01 3.34 1.81
N LEU A 47 10.97 2.86 0.57
CA LEU A 47 11.09 1.44 0.26
C LEU A 47 12.34 0.81 0.88
N PHE A 48 13.46 1.54 0.88
CA PHE A 48 14.72 1.04 1.43
C PHE A 48 14.73 0.97 2.96
N ASP A 49 13.79 1.63 3.62
CA ASP A 49 13.65 1.61 5.06
C ASP A 49 12.63 0.61 5.57
N LEU A 50 11.92 -0.06 4.66
CA LEU A 50 10.94 -1.07 5.02
C LEU A 50 11.65 -2.29 5.63
N THR A 51 11.07 -2.78 6.72
CA THR A 51 11.55 -4.00 7.39
C THR A 51 10.49 -5.08 7.30
N PRO A 52 10.86 -6.36 7.52
CA PRO A 52 9.86 -7.43 7.59
C PRO A 52 8.77 -7.16 8.62
N GLN A 53 9.10 -6.50 9.73
CA GLN A 53 8.13 -6.16 10.77
C GLN A 53 7.09 -5.16 10.29
N ASP A 54 7.47 -4.23 9.41
CA ASP A 54 6.54 -3.26 8.85
C ASP A 54 5.43 -3.95 8.03
N LEU A 55 5.71 -5.12 7.48
CA LEU A 55 4.83 -5.85 6.59
C LEU A 55 4.20 -7.09 7.23
N ALA A 56 4.58 -7.42 8.45
CA ALA A 56 4.18 -8.67 9.10
C ALA A 56 2.68 -8.76 9.39
N GLY A 57 2.00 -7.63 9.55
CA GLY A 57 0.58 -7.62 9.86
C GLY A 57 -0.36 -7.75 8.65
N TYR A 58 0.18 -7.92 7.46
CA TYR A 58 -0.60 -7.96 6.23
C TYR A 58 -0.68 -9.38 5.67
N ASP A 59 -1.87 -9.72 5.13
CA ASP A 59 -2.08 -11.02 4.50
C ASP A 59 -1.42 -11.08 3.12
N VAL A 60 -1.42 -9.94 2.41
CA VAL A 60 -0.84 -9.82 1.08
C VAL A 60 -0.07 -8.49 0.99
N VAL A 61 1.10 -8.55 0.39
CA VAL A 61 1.88 -7.35 0.07
C VAL A 61 2.07 -7.30 -1.44
N VAL A 62 1.62 -6.20 -2.04
CA VAL A 62 1.77 -5.97 -3.48
C VAL A 62 2.87 -4.93 -3.69
N ASP A 63 3.89 -5.30 -4.44
CA ASP A 63 4.94 -4.37 -4.82
C ASP A 63 4.58 -3.79 -6.19
N ALA A 64 4.19 -2.52 -6.18
CA ALA A 64 3.78 -1.79 -7.39
C ALA A 64 4.91 -0.91 -7.93
N PHE A 65 6.13 -1.22 -7.55
CA PHE A 65 7.33 -0.50 -7.99
C PHE A 65 7.54 -0.60 -9.51
#